data_d14fe55c41a15381a4ec51b5c22392f4
#
_entry.id   d14fe55c41a15381a4ec51b5c22392f4
#
_cell.length_a   1.000
_cell.length_b   1.000
_cell.length_c   1.000
_cell.angle_alpha   90.00
_cell.angle_beta   90.00
_cell.angle_gamma   90.00
#
_symmetry.space_group_name_H-M   'P 1'
#
loop_
_entity.id
_entity.type
_entity.pdbx_description
1 polymer ?
#
loop_
_entity_poly.entity_id
_entity_poly.type
_entity_poly.pdbx_seq_one_letter_code
_entity_poly.pdbx_strand_id
1 'polypeptide(L)' 'MKVRILIEQDEDGIFVAECPSLPGCVSQGNTRNEAIRNVQDAIRGYLESLKKHDEPIPPSIDEEIVEIAL' A
#
# COMPACT_ATOMS: atom_id res chain seq x y z
N MET A 1 -0.74 -11.00 6.45
CA MET A 1 0.17 -9.88 6.68
C MET A 1 -0.57 -8.55 6.60
N LYS A 2 -0.37 -7.68 7.55
CA LYS A 2 -1.02 -6.37 7.59
C LYS A 2 -0.03 -5.30 7.12
N VAL A 3 -0.43 -4.49 6.14
CA VAL A 3 0.38 -3.39 5.62
C VAL A 3 -0.42 -2.10 5.62
N ARG A 4 0.28 -0.98 5.69
CA ARG A 4 -0.35 0.35 5.57
C ARG A 4 -0.34 0.79 4.12
N ILE A 5 -1.47 1.32 3.68
CA ILE A 5 -1.60 1.92 2.36
C ILE A 5 -2.03 3.38 2.56
N LEU A 6 -1.29 4.29 1.95
CA LEU A 6 -1.64 5.70 1.91
C LEU A 6 -2.32 5.99 0.59
N ILE A 7 -3.43 6.72 0.64
CA ILE A 7 -4.25 7.00 -0.54
C ILE A 7 -4.42 8.51 -0.66
N GLU A 8 -4.12 9.03 -1.85
CA GLU A 8 -4.32 10.44 -2.19
C GLU A 8 -5.07 10.54 -3.52
N GLN A 9 -5.83 11.61 -3.68
CA GLN A 9 -6.44 11.96 -4.96
C GLN A 9 -5.67 13.14 -5.54
N ASP A 10 -5.21 13.02 -6.79
CA ASP A 10 -4.48 14.09 -7.43
C ASP A 10 -5.42 15.15 -8.04
N GLU A 11 -4.85 16.17 -8.68
CA GLU A 11 -5.60 17.28 -9.27
C GLU A 11 -6.55 16.84 -10.39
N ASP A 12 -6.23 15.74 -11.06
CA ASP A 12 -7.04 15.19 -12.15
C ASP A 12 -8.10 14.21 -11.66
N GLY A 13 -8.22 14.02 -10.35
CA GLY A 13 -9.16 13.10 -9.76
C GLY A 13 -8.71 11.65 -9.73
N ILE A 14 -7.46 11.37 -10.09
CA ILE A 14 -6.89 10.02 -10.05
C ILE A 14 -6.49 9.69 -8.61
N PHE A 15 -6.88 8.50 -8.15
CA PHE A 15 -6.47 8.01 -6.84
C PHE A 15 -5.13 7.30 -6.95
N VAL A 16 -4.20 7.68 -6.08
CA VAL A 16 -2.87 7.07 -5.99
C VAL A 16 -2.76 6.37 -4.65
N ALA A 17 -2.32 5.13 -4.66
CA ALA A 17 -2.14 4.33 -3.46
C ALA A 17 -0.69 3.85 -3.40
N GLU A 18 -0.08 3.99 -2.22
CA GLU A 18 1.28 3.50 -2.01
C GLU A 18 1.41 2.72 -0.72
N CYS A 19 2.37 1.81 -0.67
CA CYS A 19 2.70 1.04 0.51
C CYS A 19 4.08 1.51 1.02
N PRO A 20 4.13 2.37 2.06
CA PRO A 20 5.40 2.96 2.52
C PRO A 20 6.43 1.96 3.00
N SER A 21 6.01 0.80 3.52
CA SER A 21 6.94 -0.23 3.97
C SER A 21 7.61 -1.00 2.83
N LEU A 22 7.15 -0.81 1.59
CA LEU A 22 7.72 -1.43 0.39
C LEU A 22 8.14 -0.33 -0.58
N PRO A 23 9.40 0.13 -0.54
CA PRO A 23 9.83 1.27 -1.38
C PRO A 23 9.52 1.08 -2.86
N GLY A 24 8.91 2.08 -3.47
CA GLY A 24 8.53 2.04 -4.88
C GLY A 24 7.23 1.30 -5.18
N CYS A 25 6.58 0.73 -4.17
CA CYS A 25 5.30 0.03 -4.36
C CYS A 25 4.16 1.03 -4.36
N VAL A 26 3.79 1.49 -5.55
CA VAL A 26 2.74 2.49 -5.76
C VAL A 26 1.89 2.08 -6.95
N SER A 27 0.61 2.42 -6.90
CA SER A 27 -0.31 2.18 -8.00
C SER A 27 -1.38 3.26 -8.03
N GLN A 28 -2.25 3.22 -9.03
CA GLN A 28 -3.29 4.23 -9.19
C GLN A 28 -4.56 3.62 -9.77
N GLY A 29 -5.64 4.39 -9.70
CA GLY A 29 -6.92 4.01 -10.28
C GLY A 29 -7.85 5.20 -10.41
N ASN A 30 -8.92 5.04 -11.17
CA ASN A 30 -9.93 6.08 -11.37
C ASN A 30 -10.85 6.22 -10.16
N THR A 31 -10.90 5.19 -9.33
CA THR A 31 -11.64 5.19 -8.07
C THR A 31 -10.72 4.77 -6.93
N ARG A 32 -11.12 5.10 -5.71
CA ARG A 32 -10.39 4.69 -4.51
C ARG A 32 -10.25 3.16 -4.45
N ASN A 33 -11.33 2.44 -4.70
CA ASN A 33 -11.31 0.97 -4.65
C ASN A 33 -10.44 0.37 -5.74
N GLU A 34 -10.43 0.96 -6.92
CA GLU A 34 -9.57 0.52 -8.02
C GLU A 34 -8.09 0.70 -7.65
N ALA A 35 -7.72 1.86 -7.09
CA ALA A 35 -6.35 2.10 -6.64
C ALA A 35 -5.92 1.10 -5.57
N ILE A 36 -6.81 0.78 -4.63
CA ILE A 36 -6.54 -0.21 -3.59
C ILE A 36 -6.31 -1.60 -4.19
N ARG A 37 -7.17 -2.03 -5.11
CA ARG A 37 -6.98 -3.32 -5.78
C ARG A 37 -5.66 -3.38 -6.53
N ASN A 38 -5.35 -2.32 -7.25
CA ASN A 38 -4.13 -2.25 -8.04
C ASN A 38 -2.88 -2.28 -7.16
N VAL A 39 -2.87 -1.55 -6.04
CA VAL A 39 -1.72 -1.59 -5.13
C VAL A 39 -1.61 -2.93 -4.42
N GLN A 40 -2.73 -3.61 -4.13
CA GLN A 40 -2.70 -4.95 -3.57
C GLN A 40 -2.01 -5.93 -4.51
N ASP A 41 -2.30 -5.86 -5.80
CA ASP A 41 -1.62 -6.68 -6.80
C ASP A 41 -0.13 -6.36 -6.88
N ALA A 42 0.22 -5.08 -6.84
CA ALA A 42 1.61 -4.64 -6.81
C ALA A 42 2.34 -5.16 -5.56
N ILE A 43 1.69 -5.13 -4.41
CA ILE A 43 2.24 -5.66 -3.15
C ILE A 43 2.50 -7.15 -3.26
N ARG A 44 1.55 -7.92 -3.80
CA ARG A 44 1.74 -9.36 -3.98
C ARG A 44 2.96 -9.68 -4.84
N GLY A 45 3.09 -8.98 -5.98
CA GLY A 45 4.25 -9.16 -6.84
C GLY A 45 5.56 -8.77 -6.18
N TYR A 46 5.54 -7.68 -5.41
CA TYR A 46 6.71 -7.22 -4.68
C TYR A 46 7.17 -8.26 -3.63
N LEU A 47 6.22 -8.76 -2.84
CA LEU A 47 6.53 -9.77 -1.82
C LEU A 47 6.99 -11.09 -2.43
N GLU A 48 6.41 -11.51 -3.54
CA GLU A 48 6.86 -12.69 -4.28
C GLU A 48 8.30 -12.53 -4.77
N SER A 49 8.64 -11.34 -5.25
CA SER A 49 10.00 -11.02 -5.69
C SER A 49 11.00 -11.09 -4.54
N LEU A 50 10.66 -10.52 -3.38
CA LEU A 50 11.52 -10.60 -2.19
C LEU A 50 11.76 -12.05 -1.79
N LYS A 51 10.69 -12.85 -1.77
CA LYS A 51 10.74 -14.25 -1.39
C LYS A 51 11.62 -15.06 -2.37
N LYS A 52 11.47 -14.79 -3.66
CA LYS A 52 12.23 -15.45 -4.72
C LYS A 52 13.73 -15.17 -4.64
N HIS A 53 14.10 -13.98 -4.19
CA HIS A 53 15.50 -13.55 -4.08
C HIS A 53 16.06 -13.68 -2.65
N ASP A 54 15.34 -14.37 -1.77
CA ASP A 54 15.71 -14.53 -0.36
C ASP A 54 15.96 -13.22 0.37
N GLU A 55 15.24 -12.16 -0.01
CA GLU A 55 15.32 -10.88 0.66
C GLU A 55 14.32 -10.82 1.83
N PRO A 56 14.65 -10.07 2.88
CA PRO A 56 13.76 -9.97 4.05
C PRO A 56 12.39 -9.38 3.69
N ILE A 57 11.34 -10.03 4.17
CA ILE A 57 9.98 -9.52 4.07
C ILE A 57 9.73 -8.62 5.28
N PRO A 58 9.24 -7.38 5.10
CA PRO A 58 8.91 -6.51 6.22
C PRO A 58 7.90 -7.15 7.17
N PRO A 59 7.99 -6.90 8.48
CA PRO A 59 7.01 -7.43 9.42
C PRO A 59 5.63 -6.85 9.18
N SER A 60 4.59 -7.59 9.60
CA SER A 60 3.23 -7.08 9.59
C SER A 60 3.12 -5.85 10.49
N ILE A 61 2.32 -4.88 10.07
CA ILE A 61 2.09 -3.67 10.86
C ILE A 61 1.10 -3.98 11.99
N ASP A 62 1.42 -3.49 13.17
CA ASP A 62 0.52 -3.43 14.30
C ASP A 62 0.29 -1.95 14.60
N GLU A 63 -0.92 -1.48 14.36
CA GLU A 63 -1.26 -0.07 14.60
C GLU A 63 -2.65 0.07 15.17
N GLU A 64 -2.86 1.14 15.90
CA GLU A 64 -4.12 1.44 16.52
C GLU A 64 -4.53 2.87 16.18
N ILE A 65 -5.79 3.05 15.82
CA ILE A 65 -6.36 4.37 15.58
C ILE A 65 -7.04 4.84 16.85
N VAL A 66 -6.61 5.99 17.35
CA VAL A 66 -7.11 6.55 18.61
C VAL A 66 -7.81 7.87 18.32
N GLU A 67 -9.02 8.02 18.85
CA GLU A 67 -9.72 9.29 18.81
C GLU A 67 -9.36 10.14 20.01
N ILE A 68 -9.08 11.42 19.75
CA ILE A 68 -8.79 12.38 20.80
C ILE A 68 -9.94 13.41 20.81
N ALA A 69 -10.53 13.62 21.95
CA ALA A 69 -11.56 14.65 22.14
C ALA A 69 -10.88 16.02 22.17
N LEU A 70 -11.34 16.93 21.34
CA LEU A 70 -10.85 18.31 21.27
C LEU A 70 -11.81 19.29 21.94
#